data_df3617cb47355a1f97bb2c4552a92dbb
#
_entry.id   df3617cb47355a1f97bb2c4552a92dbb
#
_cell.length_a   1.000
_cell.length_b   1.000
_cell.length_c   1.000
_cell.angle_alpha   90.00
_cell.angle_beta   90.00
_cell.angle_gamma   90.00
#
_symmetry.space_group_name_H-M   'P 1'
#
loop_
_entity.id
_entity.type
_entity.pdbx_description
1 polymer ?
#
loop_
_entity_poly.entity_id
_entity_poly.type
_entity_poly.pdbx_seq_one_letter_code
_entity_poly.pdbx_strand_id
1 'polypeptide(L)'
;MIKLGSTDITNVMLGTTKVDAIFLGNTKVYPNLPAVEGVYVYHVDKKFYTFPEFQKLSNTNLSQVLGFAIVDSNGSFLLPPRVNLSNDYRWCPENFDTFLVPDVGIGVDDLNGRQNTEIMHDTFQNVAGSNKYAAGYAYRFTPVPIGTNWYLPSIGELLIIHKYRSELQDRVIDIFGFSYFSYKPFWSSTQQDATTAWLLDANNDSYTTSLKSELNTALPVIKLG
;
A
#
# COMPACT_ATOMS: atom_id res chain seq x y z
N MET A 1 20.18 3.60 10.46
CA MET A 1 19.98 4.25 11.78
C MET A 1 20.91 5.45 11.86
N ILE A 2 20.37 6.64 12.19
CA ILE A 2 21.20 7.84 12.38
C ILE A 2 21.74 7.81 13.81
N LYS A 3 23.06 8.01 13.96
CA LYS A 3 23.72 8.02 15.26
C LYS A 3 24.47 9.32 15.47
N LEU A 4 24.47 9.81 16.72
CA LEU A 4 25.41 10.81 17.19
C LEU A 4 26.39 10.12 18.14
N GLY A 5 27.58 9.78 17.64
CA GLY A 5 28.49 8.88 18.35
C GLY A 5 27.90 7.46 18.45
N SER A 6 27.77 6.92 19.66
CA SER A 6 27.14 5.62 19.93
C SER A 6 25.62 5.70 20.18
N THR A 7 25.04 6.89 20.23
CA THR A 7 23.62 7.12 20.59
C THR A 7 22.74 7.10 19.36
N ASP A 8 21.66 6.31 19.40
CA ASP A 8 20.63 6.28 18.36
C ASP A 8 19.76 7.53 18.42
N ILE A 9 19.59 8.20 17.28
CA ILE A 9 18.71 9.36 17.17
C ILE A 9 17.30 8.88 16.87
N THR A 10 16.41 9.01 17.84
CA THR A 10 14.99 8.58 17.73
C THR A 10 14.04 9.73 17.35
N ASN A 11 14.45 10.97 17.56
CA ASN A 11 13.71 12.16 17.20
C ASN A 11 14.63 13.21 16.60
N VAL A 12 14.26 13.74 15.45
CA VAL A 12 14.94 14.85 14.81
C VAL A 12 14.00 16.05 14.81
N MET A 13 14.49 17.18 15.25
CA MET A 13 13.75 18.44 15.34
C MET A 13 14.44 19.53 14.53
N LEU A 14 13.64 20.32 13.83
CA LEU A 14 14.09 21.59 13.24
C LEU A 14 13.39 22.73 13.98
N GLY A 15 14.08 23.33 14.95
CA GLY A 15 13.45 24.22 15.92
C GLY A 15 12.45 23.45 16.80
N THR A 16 11.21 23.87 16.83
CA THR A 16 10.10 23.19 17.55
C THR A 16 9.34 22.19 16.69
N THR A 17 9.67 22.09 15.38
CA THR A 17 8.98 21.21 14.42
C THR A 17 9.66 19.86 14.39
N LYS A 18 8.88 18.78 14.58
CA LYS A 18 9.37 17.42 14.40
C LYS A 18 9.62 17.15 12.91
N VAL A 19 10.78 16.60 12.60
CA VAL A 19 11.14 16.20 11.23
C VAL A 19 10.60 14.79 10.97
N ASP A 20 9.77 14.63 9.95
CA ASP A 20 9.17 13.36 9.59
C ASP A 20 10.11 12.48 8.73
N ALA A 21 11.01 13.09 7.95
CA ALA A 21 11.99 12.37 7.17
C ALA A 21 13.25 13.21 6.94
N ILE A 22 14.41 12.54 6.86
CA ILE A 22 15.68 13.11 6.44
C ILE A 22 16.18 12.28 5.27
N PHE A 23 16.72 12.94 4.25
CA PHE A 23 17.31 12.31 3.08
C PHE A 23 18.78 12.68 2.96
N LEU A 24 19.61 11.71 2.55
CA LEU A 24 20.97 11.92 2.08
C LEU A 24 20.98 11.68 0.55
N GLY A 25 20.93 12.75 -0.23
CA GLY A 25 20.61 12.65 -1.65
C GLY A 25 19.18 12.12 -1.83
N ASN A 26 19.01 11.05 -2.60
CA ASN A 26 17.73 10.38 -2.79
C ASN A 26 17.45 9.28 -1.76
N THR A 27 18.36 9.02 -0.82
CA THR A 27 18.21 7.99 0.19
C THR A 27 17.56 8.55 1.45
N LYS A 28 16.39 8.01 1.82
CA LYS A 28 15.74 8.33 3.08
C LYS A 28 16.51 7.73 4.24
N VAL A 29 16.98 8.56 5.16
CA VAL A 29 17.78 8.14 6.31
C VAL A 29 17.02 8.25 7.65
N TYR A 30 15.82 8.86 7.65
CA TYR A 30 14.97 8.95 8.84
C TYR A 30 13.48 9.12 8.42
N PRO A 31 12.51 8.41 9.04
CA PRO A 31 12.73 7.24 9.88
C PRO A 31 13.32 6.09 9.07
N ASN A 32 14.21 5.33 9.68
CA ASN A 32 14.81 4.16 9.03
C ASN A 32 13.79 3.04 8.91
N LEU A 33 13.71 2.43 7.73
CA LEU A 33 13.10 1.12 7.58
C LEU A 33 13.93 0.06 8.34
N PRO A 34 13.31 -1.01 8.81
CA PRO A 34 14.03 -2.18 9.28
C PRO A 34 15.04 -2.67 8.23
N ALA A 35 16.20 -3.11 8.68
CA ALA A 35 17.26 -3.59 7.79
C ALA A 35 17.02 -5.03 7.28
N VAL A 36 16.11 -5.75 7.89
CA VAL A 36 15.77 -7.14 7.56
C VAL A 36 14.45 -7.17 6.82
N GLU A 37 14.37 -7.97 5.76
CA GLU A 37 13.12 -8.22 5.05
C GLU A 37 12.09 -8.89 5.97
N GLY A 38 10.81 -8.54 5.82
CA GLY A 38 9.73 -9.11 6.62
C GLY A 38 8.56 -8.16 6.82
N VAL A 39 7.65 -8.56 7.68
CA VAL A 39 6.44 -7.81 8.05
C VAL A 39 6.59 -7.17 9.42
N TYR A 40 6.21 -5.90 9.52
CA TYR A 40 6.35 -5.09 10.73
C TYR A 40 5.05 -4.34 11.03
N VAL A 41 4.79 -4.14 12.31
CA VAL A 41 3.75 -3.22 12.78
C VAL A 41 4.32 -1.81 12.82
N TYR A 42 3.73 -0.88 12.07
CA TYR A 42 4.04 0.54 12.16
C TYR A 42 3.15 1.18 13.23
N HIS A 43 3.74 1.59 14.32
CA HIS A 43 3.05 2.02 15.52
C HIS A 43 2.90 3.55 15.60
N VAL A 44 2.00 4.05 16.46
CA VAL A 44 1.74 5.50 16.64
C VAL A 44 2.95 6.28 17.15
N ASP A 45 3.93 5.63 17.80
CA ASP A 45 5.21 6.23 18.18
C ASP A 45 6.19 6.41 17.00
N LYS A 46 5.74 6.08 15.77
CA LYS A 46 6.50 6.16 14.51
C LYS A 46 7.67 5.19 14.40
N LYS A 47 7.58 4.06 15.09
CA LYS A 47 8.55 2.97 14.99
C LYS A 47 7.96 1.74 14.32
N PHE A 48 8.84 0.95 13.75
CA PHE A 48 8.53 -0.38 13.21
C PHE A 48 8.88 -1.44 14.24
N TYR A 49 7.95 -2.33 14.53
CA TYR A 49 8.10 -3.44 15.45
C TYR A 49 7.85 -4.75 14.73
N THR A 50 8.66 -5.77 15.00
CA THR A 50 8.24 -7.14 14.71
C THR A 50 6.98 -7.48 15.51
N PHE A 51 6.19 -8.44 15.08
CA PHE A 51 4.99 -8.83 15.85
C PHE A 51 5.31 -9.27 17.28
N PRO A 52 6.38 -10.06 17.56
CA PRO A 52 6.76 -10.39 18.95
C PRO A 52 7.20 -9.18 19.79
N GLU A 53 7.83 -8.16 19.18
CA GLU A 53 8.17 -6.92 19.90
C GLU A 53 6.92 -6.09 20.19
N PHE A 54 6.02 -5.96 19.21
CA PHE A 54 4.76 -5.26 19.38
C PHE A 54 3.93 -5.86 20.53
N GLN A 55 3.83 -7.19 20.63
CA GLN A 55 3.10 -7.89 21.69
C GLN A 55 3.64 -7.62 23.11
N LYS A 56 4.88 -7.17 23.23
CA LYS A 56 5.49 -6.80 24.53
C LYS A 56 5.19 -5.36 24.93
N LEU A 57 4.59 -4.55 24.08
CA LEU A 57 4.19 -3.19 24.42
C LEU A 57 3.02 -3.23 25.41
N SER A 58 2.91 -2.19 26.23
CA SER A 58 1.82 -2.07 27.23
C SER A 58 0.44 -1.85 26.61
N ASN A 59 0.39 -1.47 25.34
CA ASN A 59 -0.84 -1.23 24.58
C ASN A 59 -0.70 -1.75 23.16
N THR A 60 -1.34 -2.88 22.89
CA THR A 60 -1.23 -3.63 21.62
C THR A 60 -2.53 -3.67 20.83
N ASN A 61 -3.44 -2.74 21.07
CA ASN A 61 -4.69 -2.70 20.31
C ASN A 61 -4.50 -2.04 18.94
N LEU A 62 -5.43 -2.29 18.03
CA LEU A 62 -5.38 -1.81 16.66
C LEU A 62 -5.38 -0.27 16.53
N SER A 63 -5.91 0.46 17.55
CA SER A 63 -5.90 1.93 17.54
C SER A 63 -4.48 2.53 17.67
N GLN A 64 -3.51 1.72 18.10
CA GLN A 64 -2.10 2.11 18.20
C GLN A 64 -1.30 1.74 16.93
N VAL A 65 -1.94 1.09 15.97
CA VAL A 65 -1.31 0.67 14.71
C VAL A 65 -1.61 1.68 13.61
N LEU A 66 -0.58 2.25 13.02
CA LEU A 66 -0.69 3.12 11.85
C LEU A 66 -0.78 2.32 10.55
N GLY A 67 -0.21 1.12 10.53
CA GLY A 67 -0.24 0.22 9.38
C GLY A 67 0.67 -0.97 9.57
N PHE A 68 0.70 -1.82 8.55
CA PHE A 68 1.63 -2.96 8.47
C PHE A 68 2.63 -2.69 7.36
N ALA A 69 3.91 -2.64 7.71
CA ALA A 69 4.97 -2.43 6.75
C ALA A 69 5.50 -3.77 6.25
N ILE A 70 5.59 -3.90 4.94
CA ILE A 70 6.34 -4.97 4.27
C ILE A 70 7.65 -4.37 3.82
N VAL A 71 8.75 -4.98 4.24
CA VAL A 71 10.12 -4.59 3.85
C VAL A 71 10.69 -5.70 2.98
N ASP A 72 11.04 -5.35 1.74
CA ASP A 72 11.62 -6.27 0.75
C ASP A 72 12.67 -5.51 -0.08
N SER A 73 13.68 -6.21 -0.55
CA SER A 73 14.76 -5.63 -1.38
C SER A 73 14.27 -5.05 -2.72
N ASN A 74 13.13 -5.53 -3.23
CA ASN A 74 12.53 -5.05 -4.48
C ASN A 74 11.53 -3.90 -4.26
N GLY A 75 11.21 -3.58 -3.02
CA GLY A 75 10.32 -2.49 -2.66
C GLY A 75 9.64 -2.70 -1.31
N SER A 76 9.50 -1.62 -0.56
CA SER A 76 8.86 -1.67 0.75
C SER A 76 7.55 -0.89 0.73
N PHE A 77 6.53 -1.44 1.39
CA PHE A 77 5.17 -0.90 1.34
C PHE A 77 4.54 -0.81 2.72
N LEU A 78 3.74 0.22 2.94
CA LEU A 78 2.85 0.33 4.08
C LEU A 78 1.43 0.03 3.65
N LEU A 79 0.82 -0.96 4.28
CA LEU A 79 -0.60 -1.28 4.18
C LEU A 79 -1.36 -0.56 5.30
N PRO A 80 -2.60 -0.09 5.07
CA PRO A 80 -3.39 0.56 6.12
C PRO A 80 -3.71 -0.41 7.26
N PRO A 81 -3.92 0.05 8.50
CA PRO A 81 -4.25 -0.82 9.63
C PRO A 81 -5.60 -1.50 9.46
N ARG A 82 -6.49 -0.90 8.69
CA ARG A 82 -7.75 -1.47 8.21
C ARG A 82 -8.09 -0.90 6.83
N VAL A 83 -8.66 -1.74 6.01
CA VAL A 83 -9.26 -1.35 4.74
C VAL A 83 -10.66 -1.98 4.65
N ASN A 84 -11.61 -1.25 4.09
CA ASN A 84 -12.93 -1.82 3.85
C ASN A 84 -12.89 -2.66 2.57
N LEU A 85 -12.61 -3.96 2.73
CA LEU A 85 -12.54 -4.92 1.63
C LEU A 85 -13.92 -5.38 1.12
N SER A 86 -15.00 -4.89 1.71
CA SER A 86 -16.36 -5.18 1.23
C SER A 86 -16.80 -4.27 0.08
N ASN A 87 -16.07 -3.17 -0.15
CA ASN A 87 -16.36 -2.29 -1.27
C ASN A 87 -15.71 -2.81 -2.54
N ASP A 88 -16.53 -2.90 -3.57
CA ASP A 88 -16.11 -3.31 -4.91
C ASP A 88 -15.98 -2.09 -5.81
N TYR A 89 -14.95 -2.10 -6.63
CA TYR A 89 -14.63 -1.04 -7.57
C TYR A 89 -14.45 -1.61 -8.97
N ARG A 90 -14.91 -0.88 -9.99
CA ARG A 90 -14.45 -1.07 -11.37
C ARG A 90 -13.00 -0.60 -11.45
N TRP A 91 -12.27 -1.08 -12.45
CA TRP A 91 -10.91 -0.61 -12.66
C TRP A 91 -10.84 0.85 -13.09
N CYS A 92 -11.76 1.28 -13.96
CA CYS A 92 -11.94 2.65 -14.46
C CYS A 92 -13.39 3.12 -14.28
N PRO A 93 -13.70 4.41 -14.47
CA PRO A 93 -15.08 4.89 -14.45
C PRO A 93 -15.94 4.21 -15.52
N GLU A 94 -17.23 4.10 -15.26
CA GLU A 94 -18.22 3.60 -16.21
C GLU A 94 -18.12 4.33 -17.57
N ASN A 95 -18.27 3.62 -18.66
CA ASN A 95 -18.10 4.07 -20.05
C ASN A 95 -16.63 4.23 -20.52
N PHE A 96 -15.63 3.87 -19.69
CA PHE A 96 -14.22 3.84 -20.09
C PHE A 96 -13.66 2.40 -20.14
N ASP A 97 -14.51 1.40 -20.12
CA ASP A 97 -14.12 -0.02 -20.06
C ASP A 97 -13.34 -0.52 -21.27
N THR A 98 -13.38 0.23 -22.37
CA THR A 98 -12.63 -0.06 -23.60
C THR A 98 -11.55 0.99 -23.89
N PHE A 99 -11.21 1.81 -22.89
CA PHE A 99 -10.23 2.88 -23.05
C PHE A 99 -8.86 2.42 -22.58
N LEU A 100 -7.88 2.49 -23.48
CA LEU A 100 -6.47 2.32 -23.13
C LEU A 100 -5.97 3.63 -22.51
N VAL A 101 -5.68 3.63 -21.22
CA VAL A 101 -5.14 4.82 -20.54
C VAL A 101 -3.69 5.01 -20.97
N PRO A 102 -3.34 6.10 -21.64
CA PRO A 102 -1.96 6.34 -22.05
C PRO A 102 -1.00 6.36 -20.86
N ASP A 103 0.22 5.90 -21.06
CA ASP A 103 1.33 5.94 -20.10
C ASP A 103 1.13 5.13 -18.80
N VAL A 104 0.00 4.45 -18.63
CA VAL A 104 -0.18 3.47 -17.55
C VAL A 104 0.52 2.16 -17.91
N GLY A 105 1.20 1.55 -16.94
CA GLY A 105 1.93 0.30 -17.12
C GLY A 105 1.07 -0.84 -17.66
N ILE A 106 1.67 -1.74 -18.47
CA ILE A 106 0.98 -2.85 -19.14
C ILE A 106 1.48 -4.21 -18.65
N GLY A 107 2.75 -4.36 -18.34
CA GLY A 107 3.37 -5.64 -18.01
C GLY A 107 3.22 -6.07 -16.56
N VAL A 108 3.34 -7.38 -16.33
CA VAL A 108 3.30 -7.97 -14.98
C VAL A 108 4.48 -7.55 -14.08
N ASP A 109 5.53 -7.06 -14.66
CA ASP A 109 6.73 -6.52 -14.00
C ASP A 109 6.65 -5.02 -13.68
N ASP A 110 5.49 -4.39 -13.96
CA ASP A 110 5.26 -2.99 -13.63
C ASP A 110 5.37 -2.73 -12.12
N LEU A 111 6.22 -1.77 -11.73
CA LEU A 111 6.48 -1.33 -10.36
C LEU A 111 6.15 0.17 -10.14
N ASN A 112 5.28 0.73 -10.99
CA ASN A 112 4.97 2.16 -11.05
C ASN A 112 3.55 2.47 -10.55
N GLY A 113 3.06 1.75 -9.54
CA GLY A 113 1.68 1.87 -9.05
C GLY A 113 1.26 3.29 -8.70
N ARG A 114 2.15 4.06 -8.06
CA ARG A 114 1.90 5.48 -7.75
C ARG A 114 1.68 6.30 -9.02
N GLN A 115 2.61 6.21 -9.97
CA GLN A 115 2.50 6.94 -11.23
C GLN A 115 1.25 6.55 -12.02
N ASN A 116 0.96 5.26 -12.11
CA ASN A 116 -0.26 4.77 -12.75
C ASN A 116 -1.52 5.37 -12.12
N THR A 117 -1.57 5.40 -10.77
CA THR A 117 -2.70 5.96 -10.03
C THR A 117 -2.88 7.45 -10.28
N GLU A 118 -1.79 8.22 -10.30
CA GLU A 118 -1.78 9.65 -10.59
C GLU A 118 -2.27 9.91 -12.03
N ILE A 119 -1.76 9.18 -13.02
CA ILE A 119 -2.20 9.27 -14.43
C ILE A 119 -3.70 8.96 -14.56
N MET A 120 -4.16 7.88 -13.93
CA MET A 120 -5.59 7.52 -13.95
C MET A 120 -6.44 8.59 -13.27
N HIS A 121 -5.96 9.15 -12.15
CA HIS A 121 -6.67 10.23 -11.46
C HIS A 121 -6.80 11.47 -12.37
N ASP A 122 -5.72 11.91 -12.98
CA ASP A 122 -5.69 13.08 -13.84
C ASP A 122 -6.55 12.88 -15.10
N THR A 123 -6.52 11.66 -15.66
CA THR A 123 -7.37 11.30 -16.82
C THR A 123 -8.85 11.34 -16.49
N PHE A 124 -9.23 10.89 -15.29
CA PHE A 124 -10.65 10.69 -14.95
C PHE A 124 -11.22 11.68 -13.91
N GLN A 125 -10.45 12.65 -13.41
CA GLN A 125 -10.86 13.56 -12.34
C GLN A 125 -12.14 14.36 -12.64
N ASN A 126 -12.39 14.64 -13.91
CA ASN A 126 -13.56 15.42 -14.37
C ASN A 126 -14.72 14.51 -14.87
N VAL A 127 -14.59 13.20 -14.75
CA VAL A 127 -15.62 12.25 -15.17
C VAL A 127 -16.61 12.02 -14.03
N ALA A 128 -17.90 11.95 -14.34
CA ALA A 128 -18.92 11.61 -13.36
C ALA A 128 -18.61 10.23 -12.73
N GLY A 129 -18.62 10.16 -11.39
CA GLY A 129 -18.26 8.94 -10.69
C GLY A 129 -16.74 8.72 -10.53
N SER A 130 -15.93 9.75 -10.73
CA SER A 130 -14.45 9.69 -10.63
C SER A 130 -13.90 9.20 -9.28
N ASN A 131 -14.69 8.98 -8.28
CA ASN A 131 -14.33 8.38 -6.98
C ASN A 131 -14.79 6.93 -6.80
N LYS A 132 -15.46 6.35 -7.80
CA LYS A 132 -16.07 5.02 -7.75
C LYS A 132 -15.26 3.95 -8.50
N TYR A 133 -14.03 4.21 -8.85
CA TYR A 133 -13.12 3.25 -9.45
C TYR A 133 -11.88 3.04 -8.58
N ALA A 134 -11.18 1.93 -8.78
CA ALA A 134 -10.14 1.45 -7.86
C ALA A 134 -9.02 2.48 -7.60
N ALA A 135 -8.42 3.05 -8.65
CA ALA A 135 -7.36 4.05 -8.48
C ALA A 135 -7.90 5.36 -7.88
N GLY A 136 -9.11 5.79 -8.24
CA GLY A 136 -9.75 6.98 -7.66
C GLY A 136 -10.06 6.81 -6.17
N TYR A 137 -10.44 5.62 -5.74
CA TYR A 137 -10.57 5.30 -4.32
C TYR A 137 -9.22 5.38 -3.60
N ALA A 138 -8.20 4.70 -4.13
CA ALA A 138 -6.88 4.64 -3.50
C ALA A 138 -6.23 6.03 -3.40
N TYR A 139 -6.34 6.85 -4.45
CA TYR A 139 -5.81 8.23 -4.48
C TYR A 139 -6.42 9.14 -3.39
N ARG A 140 -7.73 8.97 -3.11
CA ARG A 140 -8.45 9.74 -2.09
C ARG A 140 -8.47 9.09 -0.72
N PHE A 141 -7.81 7.94 -0.57
CA PHE A 141 -7.74 7.25 0.70
C PHE A 141 -6.87 8.05 1.69
N THR A 142 -7.46 8.50 2.77
CA THR A 142 -6.80 9.38 3.75
C THR A 142 -7.07 8.92 5.18
N PRO A 143 -6.58 7.74 5.58
CA PRO A 143 -6.80 7.26 6.94
C PRO A 143 -6.05 8.15 7.95
N VAL A 144 -6.76 8.59 8.98
CA VAL A 144 -6.15 9.33 10.09
C VAL A 144 -5.38 8.34 10.99
N PRO A 145 -4.16 8.65 11.44
CA PRO A 145 -3.41 9.89 11.30
C PRO A 145 -2.34 9.92 10.18
N ILE A 146 -2.34 8.98 9.23
CA ILE A 146 -1.26 8.84 8.23
C ILE A 146 -1.42 9.87 7.10
N GLY A 147 -2.65 10.27 6.77
CA GLY A 147 -2.92 11.31 5.77
C GLY A 147 -2.92 10.79 4.33
N THR A 148 -2.32 11.56 3.43
CA THR A 148 -2.33 11.39 1.97
C THR A 148 -1.19 10.49 1.45
N ASN A 149 -1.06 10.42 0.12
CA ASN A 149 -0.05 9.65 -0.63
C ASN A 149 -0.31 8.15 -0.75
N TRP A 150 -1.53 7.71 -0.51
CA TRP A 150 -1.96 6.36 -0.82
C TRP A 150 -2.22 6.24 -2.33
N TYR A 151 -1.97 5.05 -2.85
CA TYR A 151 -2.18 4.75 -4.27
C TYR A 151 -2.57 3.28 -4.47
N LEU A 152 -3.12 2.96 -5.63
CA LEU A 152 -3.42 1.60 -6.05
C LEU A 152 -2.11 0.95 -6.55
N PRO A 153 -1.61 -0.11 -5.91
CA PRO A 153 -0.36 -0.74 -6.31
C PRO A 153 -0.44 -1.30 -7.74
N SER A 154 0.69 -1.31 -8.44
CA SER A 154 0.83 -2.05 -9.69
C SER A 154 0.83 -3.56 -9.44
N ILE A 155 0.72 -4.36 -10.51
CA ILE A 155 0.71 -5.83 -10.35
C ILE A 155 2.05 -6.34 -9.79
N GLY A 156 3.19 -5.79 -10.21
CA GLY A 156 4.48 -6.16 -9.67
C GLY A 156 4.62 -5.80 -8.18
N GLU A 157 4.09 -4.66 -7.76
CA GLU A 157 4.06 -4.27 -6.35
C GLU A 157 3.12 -5.19 -5.52
N LEU A 158 1.96 -5.57 -6.07
CA LEU A 158 1.08 -6.56 -5.43
C LEU A 158 1.75 -7.92 -5.26
N LEU A 159 2.56 -8.37 -6.22
CA LEU A 159 3.29 -9.63 -6.13
C LEU A 159 4.36 -9.59 -5.03
N ILE A 160 5.05 -8.46 -4.83
CA ILE A 160 5.97 -8.27 -3.70
C ILE A 160 5.20 -8.36 -2.38
N ILE A 161 4.06 -7.68 -2.26
CA ILE A 161 3.20 -7.73 -1.07
C ILE A 161 2.71 -9.15 -0.81
N HIS A 162 2.32 -9.87 -1.85
CA HIS A 162 1.79 -11.22 -1.78
C HIS A 162 2.81 -12.26 -1.29
N LYS A 163 4.10 -12.07 -1.59
CA LYS A 163 5.21 -12.89 -1.04
C LYS A 163 5.14 -13.01 0.48
N TYR A 164 4.67 -11.97 1.18
CA TYR A 164 4.55 -11.92 2.64
C TYR A 164 3.13 -12.21 3.15
N ARG A 165 2.24 -12.70 2.28
CA ARG A 165 0.82 -12.93 2.60
C ARG A 165 0.64 -13.78 3.85
N SER A 166 1.27 -14.95 3.92
CA SER A 166 1.09 -15.87 5.05
C SER A 166 1.52 -15.24 6.36
N GLU A 167 2.70 -14.61 6.39
CA GLU A 167 3.19 -13.95 7.59
C GLU A 167 2.26 -12.81 8.03
N LEU A 168 1.84 -11.96 7.11
CA LEU A 168 0.92 -10.87 7.40
C LEU A 168 -0.43 -11.38 7.87
N GLN A 169 -1.00 -12.37 7.18
CA GLN A 169 -2.33 -12.92 7.46
C GLN A 169 -2.39 -13.56 8.83
N ASP A 170 -1.46 -14.49 9.13
CA ASP A 170 -1.44 -15.22 10.39
C ASP A 170 -1.29 -14.26 11.57
N ARG A 171 -0.36 -13.31 11.48
CA ARG A 171 -0.10 -12.37 12.56
C ARG A 171 -1.22 -11.35 12.76
N VAL A 172 -1.84 -10.88 11.68
CA VAL A 172 -2.96 -9.94 11.77
C VAL A 172 -4.20 -10.64 12.33
N ILE A 173 -4.49 -11.88 11.94
CA ILE A 173 -5.58 -12.66 12.52
C ILE A 173 -5.32 -12.91 14.01
N ASP A 174 -4.14 -13.39 14.38
CA ASP A 174 -3.78 -13.74 15.77
C ASP A 174 -3.91 -12.55 16.72
N ILE A 175 -3.54 -11.35 16.27
CA ILE A 175 -3.49 -10.18 17.15
C ILE A 175 -4.75 -9.33 17.05
N PHE A 176 -5.33 -9.19 15.86
CA PHE A 176 -6.39 -8.22 15.58
C PHE A 176 -7.71 -8.86 15.13
N GLY A 177 -7.74 -10.16 14.84
CA GLY A 177 -8.93 -10.90 14.51
C GLY A 177 -9.56 -10.61 13.15
N PHE A 178 -8.80 -10.05 12.19
CA PHE A 178 -9.27 -9.82 10.83
C PHE A 178 -8.26 -10.27 9.77
N SER A 179 -8.73 -10.40 8.53
CA SER A 179 -7.92 -10.83 7.39
C SER A 179 -7.85 -9.75 6.32
N TYR A 180 -6.66 -9.54 5.74
CA TYR A 180 -6.49 -8.69 4.57
C TYR A 180 -6.91 -9.37 3.26
N PHE A 181 -6.74 -10.68 3.16
CA PHE A 181 -6.79 -11.39 1.87
C PHE A 181 -7.99 -12.33 1.76
N SER A 182 -9.11 -12.03 2.42
CA SER A 182 -10.10 -13.07 2.71
C SER A 182 -11.19 -13.30 1.67
N TYR A 183 -11.41 -12.43 0.66
CA TYR A 183 -12.66 -12.61 -0.08
C TYR A 183 -12.65 -12.38 -1.59
N LYS A 184 -11.86 -11.48 -2.13
CA LYS A 184 -11.92 -11.15 -3.55
C LYS A 184 -10.55 -10.80 -4.12
N PRO A 185 -10.38 -10.93 -5.43
CA PRO A 185 -9.20 -10.43 -6.11
C PRO A 185 -9.00 -8.92 -5.91
N PHE A 186 -7.75 -8.51 -5.95
CA PHE A 186 -7.35 -7.11 -5.83
C PHE A 186 -7.00 -6.54 -7.18
N TRP A 187 -7.65 -5.44 -7.57
CA TRP A 187 -7.20 -4.67 -8.71
C TRP A 187 -5.78 -4.16 -8.53
N SER A 188 -4.97 -4.28 -9.56
CA SER A 188 -3.75 -3.49 -9.69
C SER A 188 -4.02 -2.21 -10.49
N SER A 189 -3.10 -1.26 -10.44
CA SER A 189 -3.14 -0.08 -11.31
C SER A 189 -2.62 -0.36 -12.72
N THR A 190 -2.14 -1.58 -12.99
CA THR A 190 -1.57 -1.99 -14.28
C THR A 190 -2.67 -2.50 -15.21
N GLN A 191 -2.77 -1.94 -16.41
CA GLN A 191 -3.66 -2.46 -17.44
C GLN A 191 -2.96 -3.55 -18.28
N GLN A 192 -3.73 -4.42 -18.92
CA GLN A 192 -3.20 -5.34 -19.90
C GLN A 192 -3.41 -4.81 -21.33
N ASP A 193 -4.61 -4.30 -21.58
CA ASP A 193 -5.02 -3.75 -22.87
C ASP A 193 -6.14 -2.70 -22.68
N ALA A 194 -6.85 -2.35 -23.75
CA ALA A 194 -7.95 -1.39 -23.68
C ALA A 194 -9.11 -1.87 -22.80
N THR A 195 -9.35 -3.18 -22.71
CA THR A 195 -10.53 -3.79 -22.08
C THR A 195 -10.23 -4.48 -20.77
N THR A 196 -9.00 -4.89 -20.52
CA THR A 196 -8.60 -5.70 -19.38
C THR A 196 -7.50 -5.06 -18.55
N ALA A 197 -7.47 -5.37 -17.26
CA ALA A 197 -6.44 -4.96 -16.32
C ALA A 197 -6.02 -6.13 -15.43
N TRP A 198 -4.81 -6.06 -14.90
CA TRP A 198 -4.24 -7.07 -14.03
C TRP A 198 -4.85 -7.03 -12.63
N LEU A 199 -5.03 -8.20 -12.04
CA LEU A 199 -5.44 -8.38 -10.65
C LEU A 199 -4.67 -9.51 -9.99
N LEU A 200 -4.60 -9.46 -8.65
CA LEU A 200 -4.07 -10.51 -7.79
C LEU A 200 -5.23 -11.26 -7.14
N ASP A 201 -5.34 -12.55 -7.40
CA ASP A 201 -6.21 -13.47 -6.63
C ASP A 201 -5.40 -14.13 -5.52
N ALA A 202 -5.37 -13.47 -4.37
CA ALA A 202 -4.61 -13.94 -3.23
C ALA A 202 -5.12 -15.27 -2.66
N ASN A 203 -6.36 -15.66 -2.89
CA ASN A 203 -6.91 -16.93 -2.39
C ASN A 203 -6.39 -18.13 -3.18
N ASN A 204 -6.16 -17.92 -4.48
CA ASN A 204 -5.68 -18.97 -5.39
C ASN A 204 -4.19 -18.87 -5.68
N ASP A 205 -3.44 -18.02 -4.95
CA ASP A 205 -2.01 -17.76 -5.16
C ASP A 205 -1.68 -17.48 -6.63
N SER A 206 -2.55 -16.68 -7.30
CA SER A 206 -2.47 -16.44 -8.73
C SER A 206 -2.69 -14.97 -9.07
N TYR A 207 -2.19 -14.57 -10.22
CA TYR A 207 -2.54 -13.29 -10.84
C TYR A 207 -3.09 -13.56 -12.24
N THR A 208 -4.01 -12.72 -12.67
CA THR A 208 -4.68 -12.84 -13.96
C THR A 208 -5.17 -11.48 -14.43
N THR A 209 -5.85 -11.44 -15.56
CA THR A 209 -6.53 -10.25 -16.04
C THR A 209 -8.04 -10.41 -15.92
N SER A 210 -8.74 -9.29 -15.78
CA SER A 210 -10.19 -9.24 -15.78
C SER A 210 -10.68 -8.03 -16.57
N LEU A 211 -11.93 -8.06 -17.01
CA LEU A 211 -12.53 -6.93 -17.69
C LEU A 211 -12.55 -5.71 -16.75
N LYS A 212 -12.19 -4.54 -17.26
CA LYS A 212 -12.18 -3.28 -16.49
C LYS A 212 -13.55 -2.92 -15.89
N SER A 213 -14.62 -3.48 -16.46
CA SER A 213 -16.01 -3.34 -15.98
C SER A 213 -16.33 -4.19 -14.75
N GLU A 214 -15.56 -5.25 -14.47
CA GLU A 214 -15.80 -6.12 -13.34
C GLU A 214 -15.53 -5.42 -12.01
N LEU A 215 -16.17 -5.95 -10.95
CA LEU A 215 -16.09 -5.39 -9.62
C LEU A 215 -15.13 -6.20 -8.75
N ASN A 216 -13.99 -5.63 -8.39
CA ASN A 216 -13.00 -6.24 -7.51
C ASN A 216 -12.55 -5.26 -6.42
N THR A 217 -11.80 -5.76 -5.44
CA THR A 217 -11.35 -4.97 -4.30
C THR A 217 -10.16 -4.06 -4.66
N ALA A 218 -10.04 -2.93 -3.99
CA ALA A 218 -8.85 -2.07 -4.05
C ALA A 218 -8.13 -2.07 -2.71
N LEU A 219 -6.82 -2.32 -2.73
CA LEU A 219 -5.93 -2.25 -1.57
C LEU A 219 -5.01 -1.03 -1.71
N PRO A 220 -5.30 0.11 -1.06
CA PRO A 220 -4.39 1.25 -1.06
C PRO A 220 -3.10 0.93 -0.32
N VAL A 221 -1.98 1.42 -0.84
CA VAL A 221 -0.66 1.28 -0.21
C VAL A 221 0.12 2.60 -0.26
N ILE A 222 1.18 2.70 0.58
CA ILE A 222 2.21 3.73 0.46
C ILE A 222 3.54 3.02 0.20
N LYS A 223 4.32 3.48 -0.78
CA LYS A 223 5.69 3.03 -0.98
C LYS A 223 6.60 3.68 0.06
N LEU A 224 7.39 2.88 0.75
CA LEU A 224 8.32 3.28 1.79
C LEU A 224 9.75 3.27 1.22
N GLY A 225 10.46 4.38 1.32
CA GLY A 225 11.87 4.47 0.90
C GLY A 225 12.09 5.00 -0.50
#